data_4f17c91fd1ff54ec5f984e6d07a70c32
#
_entry.id   4f17c91fd1ff54ec5f984e6d07a70c32
#
_cell.length_a   1.000
_cell.length_b   1.000
_cell.length_c   1.000
_cell.angle_alpha   90.00
_cell.angle_beta   90.00
_cell.angle_gamma   90.00
#
_symmetry.space_group_name_H-M   'P 1'
#
loop_
_entity.id
_entity.type
_entity.pdbx_description
1 polymer ?
#
loop_
_entity_poly.entity_id
_entity_poly.type
_entity_poly.pdbx_seq_one_letter_code
_entity_poly.pdbx_strand_id
1 'polypeptide(L)'
;RDTNGMFSNAALDRMFEQQGWICPIHCDKPANSAFYRPSSDEIVLPMKAQFNKGQSDEEIYKDGMEFYSTALHEMAHSTGTAQRLNRLSGDKFGDPKYAKEELVAELTSAMIGNSMGFDKRILDNNAAYLDNWISALKENPKFIVSVMADVNKAANMVLEKVDEQNLALSEPAMLEKNRSKSMPFEMVVTAEEAPFKDASIFKLKNGSYAVRATYNGADLGMKQIEADVANL
;
A
#
# COMPACT_ATOMS: atom_id res chain seq x y z
N ARG A 1 -16.75 -4.88 19.88
CA ARG A 1 -16.95 -3.71 19.01
C ARG A 1 -17.00 -4.19 17.57
N ASP A 2 -17.58 -3.42 16.68
CA ASP A 2 -17.65 -3.69 15.23
C ASP A 2 -16.68 -2.78 14.48
N THR A 3 -16.76 -2.76 13.16
CA THR A 3 -15.92 -1.92 12.29
C THR A 3 -16.63 -0.67 11.79
N ASN A 4 -17.84 -0.34 12.31
CA ASN A 4 -18.61 0.81 11.87
C ASN A 4 -17.84 2.11 12.17
N GLY A 5 -17.77 3.00 11.19
CA GLY A 5 -17.05 4.27 11.28
C GLY A 5 -15.51 4.16 11.14
N MET A 6 -14.94 2.96 11.13
CA MET A 6 -13.51 2.77 10.91
C MET A 6 -13.14 3.06 9.44
N PHE A 7 -11.96 3.63 9.22
CA PHE A 7 -11.41 3.77 7.87
C PHE A 7 -11.37 2.42 7.13
N SER A 8 -11.65 2.44 5.83
CA SER A 8 -11.61 1.25 4.97
C SER A 8 -10.82 1.53 3.69
N ASN A 9 -10.04 0.53 3.25
CA ASN A 9 -9.34 0.55 1.99
C ASN A 9 -9.71 -0.70 1.18
N ALA A 10 -10.49 -0.50 0.12
CA ALA A 10 -11.08 -1.59 -0.66
C ALA A 10 -10.04 -2.53 -1.30
N ALA A 11 -8.88 -2.00 -1.73
CA ALA A 11 -7.82 -2.81 -2.32
C ALA A 11 -7.15 -3.72 -1.29
N LEU A 12 -6.85 -3.20 -0.10
CA LEU A 12 -6.27 -3.98 0.99
C LEU A 12 -7.29 -4.98 1.55
N ASP A 13 -8.55 -4.59 1.73
CA ASP A 13 -9.62 -5.51 2.17
C ASP A 13 -9.74 -6.68 1.20
N ARG A 14 -9.83 -6.40 -0.11
CA ARG A 14 -9.86 -7.44 -1.13
C ARG A 14 -8.61 -8.32 -1.11
N MET A 15 -7.43 -7.73 -0.95
CA MET A 15 -6.17 -8.48 -0.87
C MET A 15 -6.19 -9.47 0.29
N PHE A 16 -6.69 -9.07 1.46
CA PHE A 16 -6.79 -9.94 2.64
C PHE A 16 -7.85 -11.03 2.46
N GLU A 17 -9.03 -10.68 1.95
CA GLU A 17 -10.12 -11.64 1.68
C GLU A 17 -9.75 -12.68 0.62
N GLN A 18 -9.09 -12.26 -0.46
CA GLN A 18 -8.71 -13.14 -1.56
C GLN A 18 -7.35 -13.81 -1.36
N GLN A 19 -6.68 -13.54 -0.22
CA GLN A 19 -5.32 -14.01 0.04
C GLN A 19 -4.35 -13.64 -1.11
N GLY A 20 -4.52 -12.41 -1.65
CA GLY A 20 -3.79 -11.90 -2.81
C GLY A 20 -2.39 -11.40 -2.52
N TRP A 21 -1.92 -11.47 -1.28
CA TRP A 21 -0.55 -11.18 -0.89
C TRP A 21 0.38 -12.36 -1.18
N ILE A 22 1.69 -12.14 -1.07
CA ILE A 22 2.75 -13.13 -1.36
C ILE A 22 2.88 -14.24 -0.33
N CYS A 23 2.21 -14.13 0.80
CA CYS A 23 2.06 -15.14 1.84
C CYS A 23 0.69 -15.00 2.50
N PRO A 24 0.18 -16.05 3.20
CA PRO A 24 -1.10 -15.97 3.89
C PRO A 24 -1.18 -14.84 4.91
N ILE A 25 -2.33 -14.13 4.95
CA ILE A 25 -2.65 -13.13 5.96
C ILE A 25 -3.88 -13.60 6.75
N HIS A 26 -3.71 -13.83 8.04
CA HIS A 26 -4.75 -14.25 8.95
C HIS A 26 -5.22 -13.06 9.80
N CYS A 27 -6.40 -12.54 9.51
CA CYS A 27 -7.05 -11.44 10.24
C CYS A 27 -8.53 -11.73 10.58
N ASP A 28 -8.93 -12.98 10.45
CA ASP A 28 -10.30 -13.49 10.64
C ASP A 28 -10.58 -13.98 12.05
N LYS A 29 -9.56 -14.07 12.91
CA LYS A 29 -9.64 -14.54 14.29
C LYS A 29 -9.04 -13.53 15.27
N PRO A 30 -9.52 -13.48 16.52
CA PRO A 30 -8.90 -12.67 17.54
C PRO A 30 -7.44 -13.05 17.76
N ALA A 31 -6.56 -12.04 17.80
CA ALA A 31 -5.17 -12.20 18.16
C ALA A 31 -4.73 -11.09 19.13
N ASN A 32 -3.72 -11.36 19.95
CA ASN A 32 -3.22 -10.40 20.94
C ASN A 32 -2.15 -9.45 20.37
N SER A 33 -1.53 -9.84 19.26
CA SER A 33 -0.48 -9.05 18.58
C SER A 33 -0.48 -9.35 17.09
N ALA A 34 0.02 -8.41 16.32
CA ALA A 34 0.39 -8.61 14.92
C ALA A 34 1.82 -9.15 14.84
N PHE A 35 2.10 -10.00 13.88
CA PHE A 35 3.45 -10.47 13.57
C PHE A 35 3.51 -11.14 12.20
N TYR A 36 4.67 -11.03 11.56
CA TYR A 36 5.08 -11.92 10.49
C TYR A 36 5.92 -13.06 11.07
N ARG A 37 5.64 -14.30 10.67
CA ARG A 37 6.37 -15.49 11.10
C ARG A 37 7.18 -16.08 9.95
N PRO A 38 8.52 -15.89 9.91
CA PRO A 38 9.35 -16.37 8.80
C PRO A 38 9.35 -17.90 8.64
N SER A 39 9.19 -18.65 9.74
CA SER A 39 9.27 -20.12 9.71
C SER A 39 8.08 -20.79 9.01
N SER A 40 6.91 -20.18 9.03
CA SER A 40 5.70 -20.64 8.34
C SER A 40 5.31 -19.73 7.17
N ASP A 41 6.05 -18.64 6.96
CA ASP A 41 5.80 -17.63 5.94
C ASP A 41 4.35 -17.14 5.96
N GLU A 42 3.89 -16.67 7.12
CA GLU A 42 2.53 -16.19 7.33
C GLU A 42 2.49 -14.90 8.14
N ILE A 43 1.48 -14.09 7.93
CA ILE A 43 1.17 -12.89 8.69
C ILE A 43 -0.06 -13.20 9.56
N VAL A 44 0.00 -12.83 10.83
CA VAL A 44 -1.14 -12.86 11.76
C VAL A 44 -1.42 -11.44 12.22
N LEU A 45 -2.67 -11.03 12.13
CA LEU A 45 -3.16 -9.72 12.58
C LEU A 45 -4.31 -9.90 13.56
N PRO A 46 -4.45 -9.07 14.59
CA PRO A 46 -5.70 -8.95 15.30
C PRO A 46 -6.83 -8.56 14.32
N MET A 47 -8.05 -9.03 14.59
CA MET A 47 -9.21 -8.62 13.78
C MET A 47 -9.32 -7.08 13.77
N LYS A 48 -9.72 -6.50 12.64
CA LYS A 48 -9.90 -5.04 12.50
C LYS A 48 -10.74 -4.45 13.62
N ALA A 49 -11.80 -5.14 14.04
CA ALA A 49 -12.66 -4.71 15.15
C ALA A 49 -11.94 -4.60 16.51
N GLN A 50 -10.81 -5.28 16.71
CA GLN A 50 -10.01 -5.18 17.94
C GLN A 50 -9.25 -3.86 18.04
N PHE A 51 -9.04 -3.18 16.91
CA PHE A 51 -8.44 -1.84 16.87
C PHE A 51 -9.44 -0.75 17.24
N ASN A 52 -10.76 -0.99 17.15
CA ASN A 52 -11.78 -0.02 17.50
C ASN A 52 -11.78 0.26 19.01
N LYS A 53 -10.98 1.22 19.48
CA LYS A 53 -10.83 1.65 20.87
C LYS A 53 -11.28 3.08 21.09
N GLY A 54 -11.43 3.86 20.02
CA GLY A 54 -11.80 5.26 20.02
C GLY A 54 -13.11 5.54 20.74
N GLN A 55 -13.25 6.76 21.23
CA GLN A 55 -14.43 7.27 21.93
C GLN A 55 -15.22 8.28 21.06
N SER A 56 -14.58 8.82 20.02
CA SER A 56 -15.18 9.73 19.04
C SER A 56 -15.12 9.11 17.64
N ASP A 57 -15.97 9.63 16.74
CA ASP A 57 -15.97 9.20 15.32
C ASP A 57 -14.61 9.37 14.66
N GLU A 58 -13.90 10.46 15.01
CA GLU A 58 -12.55 10.71 14.49
C GLU A 58 -11.53 9.66 14.98
N GLU A 59 -11.57 9.30 16.26
CA GLU A 59 -10.70 8.27 16.82
C GLU A 59 -11.02 6.90 16.23
N ILE A 60 -12.30 6.55 16.12
CA ILE A 60 -12.75 5.30 15.50
C ILE A 60 -12.28 5.21 14.04
N TYR A 61 -12.37 6.32 13.30
CA TYR A 61 -11.87 6.38 11.92
C TYR A 61 -10.35 6.14 11.86
N LYS A 62 -9.58 6.76 12.77
CA LYS A 62 -8.12 6.57 12.86
C LYS A 62 -7.73 5.16 13.31
N ASP A 63 -8.51 4.52 14.15
CA ASP A 63 -8.33 3.10 14.54
C ASP A 63 -8.34 2.17 13.30
N GLY A 64 -9.16 2.51 12.29
CA GLY A 64 -9.14 1.82 11.01
C GLY A 64 -7.82 1.98 10.25
N MET A 65 -7.24 3.19 10.26
CA MET A 65 -5.92 3.44 9.65
C MET A 65 -4.81 2.69 10.39
N GLU A 66 -4.88 2.58 11.72
CA GLU A 66 -3.92 1.83 12.54
C GLU A 66 -3.93 0.34 12.16
N PHE A 67 -5.10 -0.26 11.93
CA PHE A 67 -5.19 -1.64 11.45
C PHE A 67 -4.40 -1.84 10.14
N TYR A 68 -4.61 -0.98 9.14
CA TYR A 68 -3.91 -1.12 7.86
C TYR A 68 -2.42 -0.78 7.97
N SER A 69 -2.04 0.21 8.77
CA SER A 69 -0.63 0.53 9.02
C SER A 69 0.10 -0.65 9.67
N THR A 70 -0.54 -1.32 10.63
CA THR A 70 -0.03 -2.54 11.24
C THR A 70 0.12 -3.67 10.21
N ALA A 71 -0.90 -3.86 9.36
CA ALA A 71 -0.84 -4.86 8.30
C ALA A 71 0.31 -4.59 7.32
N LEU A 72 0.47 -3.35 6.87
CA LEU A 72 1.54 -2.94 5.97
C LEU A 72 2.94 -3.12 6.59
N HIS A 73 3.08 -2.93 7.90
CA HIS A 73 4.31 -3.19 8.64
C HIS A 73 4.68 -4.70 8.57
N GLU A 74 3.75 -5.58 8.86
CA GLU A 74 3.99 -7.03 8.78
C GLU A 74 4.19 -7.51 7.33
N MET A 75 3.47 -6.90 6.38
CA MET A 75 3.69 -7.14 4.96
C MET A 75 5.10 -6.73 4.54
N ALA A 76 5.63 -5.62 5.04
CA ALA A 76 7.00 -5.20 4.78
C ALA A 76 8.01 -6.23 5.30
N HIS A 77 7.85 -6.75 6.52
CA HIS A 77 8.68 -7.85 7.04
C HIS A 77 8.64 -9.07 6.14
N SER A 78 7.46 -9.46 5.67
CA SER A 78 7.31 -10.64 4.80
C SER A 78 8.09 -10.51 3.48
N THR A 79 8.33 -9.29 2.99
CA THR A 79 9.19 -9.08 1.81
C THR A 79 10.67 -9.40 2.06
N GLY A 80 11.09 -9.49 3.32
CA GLY A 80 12.49 -9.59 3.71
C GLY A 80 13.07 -11.01 3.73
N THR A 81 12.28 -12.05 3.44
CA THR A 81 12.77 -13.44 3.44
C THR A 81 13.88 -13.67 2.42
N ALA A 82 14.62 -14.77 2.59
CA ALA A 82 15.70 -15.15 1.70
C ALA A 82 15.25 -15.38 0.25
N GLN A 83 14.02 -15.85 0.06
CA GLN A 83 13.43 -16.09 -1.26
C GLN A 83 12.94 -14.81 -1.95
N ARG A 84 12.92 -13.68 -1.24
CA ARG A 84 12.44 -12.38 -1.72
C ARG A 84 13.57 -11.35 -1.70
N LEU A 85 13.54 -10.38 -0.80
CA LEU A 85 14.56 -9.32 -0.73
C LEU A 85 15.76 -9.64 0.16
N ASN A 86 15.77 -10.81 0.81
CA ASN A 86 16.88 -11.36 1.59
C ASN A 86 17.45 -10.39 2.63
N ARG A 87 16.59 -9.75 3.44
CA ARG A 87 16.97 -8.85 4.53
C ARG A 87 16.96 -9.53 5.90
N LEU A 88 16.02 -10.51 6.09
CA LEU A 88 15.87 -11.20 7.37
C LEU A 88 17.00 -12.19 7.58
N SER A 89 17.82 -11.96 8.59
CA SER A 89 19.00 -12.76 8.92
C SER A 89 18.83 -13.62 10.20
N GLY A 90 17.59 -13.70 10.73
CA GLY A 90 17.30 -14.46 11.95
C GLY A 90 17.82 -13.81 13.24
N ASP A 91 18.12 -12.53 13.19
CA ASP A 91 18.64 -11.76 14.32
C ASP A 91 17.58 -11.59 15.41
N LYS A 92 18.02 -11.41 16.65
CA LYS A 92 17.14 -11.29 17.80
C LYS A 92 16.88 -9.84 18.16
N PHE A 93 15.81 -9.61 18.90
CA PHE A 93 15.52 -8.31 19.52
C PHE A 93 16.77 -7.77 20.24
N GLY A 94 17.12 -6.51 19.91
CA GLY A 94 18.32 -5.85 20.43
C GLY A 94 19.57 -5.95 19.54
N ASP A 95 19.52 -6.73 18.45
CA ASP A 95 20.59 -6.76 17.44
C ASP A 95 20.47 -5.53 16.51
N PRO A 96 21.60 -4.89 16.10
CA PRO A 96 21.57 -3.78 15.14
C PRO A 96 20.91 -4.12 13.81
N LYS A 97 21.00 -5.35 13.33
CA LYS A 97 20.35 -5.80 12.10
C LYS A 97 18.85 -5.92 12.28
N TYR A 98 18.40 -6.40 13.44
CA TYR A 98 16.99 -6.40 13.79
C TYR A 98 16.44 -4.97 13.84
N ALA A 99 17.15 -4.03 14.47
CA ALA A 99 16.75 -2.62 14.50
C ALA A 99 16.69 -2.00 13.10
N LYS A 100 17.58 -2.39 12.18
CA LYS A 100 17.50 -1.96 10.77
C LYS A 100 16.25 -2.49 10.10
N GLU A 101 15.90 -3.76 10.29
CA GLU A 101 14.71 -4.36 9.66
C GLU A 101 13.42 -3.71 10.17
N GLU A 102 13.33 -3.43 11.48
CA GLU A 102 12.21 -2.68 12.05
C GLU A 102 12.07 -1.29 11.40
N LEU A 103 13.19 -0.58 11.21
CA LEU A 103 13.20 0.72 10.54
C LEU A 103 12.73 0.60 9.09
N VAL A 104 13.15 -0.43 8.36
CA VAL A 104 12.67 -0.69 6.99
C VAL A 104 11.17 -0.95 6.97
N ALA A 105 10.65 -1.80 7.86
CA ALA A 105 9.24 -2.11 7.92
C ALA A 105 8.40 -0.88 8.26
N GLU A 106 8.84 -0.10 9.23
CA GLU A 106 8.16 1.13 9.66
C GLU A 106 8.10 2.19 8.56
N LEU A 107 9.25 2.48 7.94
CA LEU A 107 9.30 3.47 6.86
C LEU A 107 8.53 3.00 5.62
N THR A 108 8.52 1.70 5.34
CA THR A 108 7.72 1.12 4.25
C THR A 108 6.23 1.31 4.52
N SER A 109 5.75 0.96 5.70
CA SER A 109 4.36 1.17 6.12
C SER A 109 3.97 2.65 6.05
N ALA A 110 4.80 3.55 6.56
CA ALA A 110 4.55 4.99 6.53
C ALA A 110 4.51 5.55 5.09
N MET A 111 5.41 5.11 4.22
CA MET A 111 5.47 5.54 2.82
C MET A 111 4.23 5.11 2.04
N ILE A 112 3.82 3.85 2.19
CA ILE A 112 2.62 3.32 1.54
C ILE A 112 1.37 3.98 2.12
N GLY A 113 1.26 4.06 3.45
CA GLY A 113 0.14 4.70 4.13
C GLY A 113 -0.07 6.14 3.68
N ASN A 114 1.03 6.89 3.54
CA ASN A 114 0.97 8.26 3.02
C ASN A 114 0.43 8.32 1.57
N SER A 115 0.83 7.38 0.71
CA SER A 115 0.33 7.31 -0.67
C SER A 115 -1.16 6.97 -0.75
N MET A 116 -1.68 6.28 0.27
CA MET A 116 -3.08 5.89 0.41
C MET A 116 -3.92 6.91 1.20
N GLY A 117 -3.33 8.03 1.62
CA GLY A 117 -4.01 9.07 2.38
C GLY A 117 -4.19 8.76 3.88
N PHE A 118 -3.40 7.86 4.44
CA PHE A 118 -3.40 7.61 5.87
C PHE A 118 -2.81 8.80 6.62
N ASP A 119 -3.40 9.11 7.79
CA ASP A 119 -2.83 10.11 8.70
C ASP A 119 -1.51 9.56 9.29
N LYS A 120 -0.45 10.37 9.16
CA LYS A 120 0.92 10.00 9.53
C LYS A 120 1.12 10.02 11.04
N ARG A 121 0.54 9.11 11.74
CA ARG A 121 0.98 8.84 13.11
C ARG A 121 2.02 7.74 13.06
N ILE A 122 3.27 8.09 13.39
CA ILE A 122 4.28 7.09 13.77
C ILE A 122 3.70 6.39 14.99
N LEU A 123 3.56 5.09 14.89
CA LEU A 123 3.03 4.29 15.99
C LEU A 123 3.88 4.54 17.25
N ASP A 124 3.23 4.90 18.34
CA ASP A 124 3.89 5.17 19.65
C ASP A 124 4.77 3.99 20.12
N ASN A 125 4.52 2.80 19.58
CA ASN A 125 5.28 1.58 19.87
C ASN A 125 6.73 1.60 19.35
N ASN A 126 7.09 2.52 18.46
CA ASN A 126 8.45 2.59 17.87
C ASN A 126 9.40 3.51 18.64
N ALA A 127 8.92 4.19 19.67
CA ALA A 127 9.77 5.03 20.51
C ALA A 127 11.00 4.27 21.07
N ALA A 128 10.85 2.99 21.39
CA ALA A 128 11.93 2.14 21.90
C ALA A 128 13.08 1.93 20.88
N TYR A 129 12.81 2.06 19.58
CA TYR A 129 13.83 1.90 18.52
C TYR A 129 14.46 3.23 18.09
N LEU A 130 13.83 4.37 18.38
CA LEU A 130 14.28 5.68 17.91
C LEU A 130 15.72 5.98 18.36
N ASP A 131 16.08 5.68 19.58
CA ASP A 131 17.42 5.92 20.10
C ASP A 131 18.49 5.08 19.38
N ASN A 132 18.17 3.83 19.05
CA ASN A 132 19.03 2.95 18.28
C ASN A 132 19.20 3.46 16.84
N TRP A 133 18.12 3.91 16.21
CA TRP A 133 18.17 4.47 14.85
C TRP A 133 18.94 5.78 14.80
N ILE A 134 18.73 6.68 15.78
CA ILE A 134 19.48 7.94 15.89
C ILE A 134 20.97 7.67 16.09
N SER A 135 21.32 6.71 16.93
CA SER A 135 22.71 6.32 17.17
C SER A 135 23.36 5.76 15.90
N ALA A 136 22.69 4.85 15.21
CA ALA A 136 23.18 4.28 13.95
C ALA A 136 23.38 5.36 12.86
N LEU A 137 22.47 6.35 12.78
CA LEU A 137 22.58 7.48 11.85
C LEU A 137 23.71 8.43 12.19
N LYS A 138 23.99 8.66 13.48
CA LYS A 138 25.13 9.50 13.93
C LYS A 138 26.45 8.84 13.61
N GLU A 139 26.57 7.52 13.81
CA GLU A 139 27.78 6.75 13.53
C GLU A 139 28.05 6.59 12.02
N ASN A 140 27.01 6.40 11.24
CA ASN A 140 27.10 6.21 9.80
C ASN A 140 25.93 6.88 9.06
N PRO A 141 26.07 8.14 8.61
CA PRO A 141 25.03 8.83 7.87
C PRO A 141 24.60 8.14 6.57
N LYS A 142 25.47 7.31 5.97
CA LYS A 142 25.13 6.50 4.77
C LYS A 142 24.17 5.35 5.09
N PHE A 143 23.97 5.03 6.36
CA PHE A 143 23.03 4.00 6.79
C PHE A 143 21.62 4.26 6.26
N ILE A 144 21.15 5.53 6.28
CA ILE A 144 19.82 5.88 5.76
C ILE A 144 19.67 5.58 4.26
N VAL A 145 20.73 5.73 3.49
CA VAL A 145 20.68 5.40 2.03
C VAL A 145 20.41 3.92 1.82
N SER A 146 21.08 3.06 2.61
CA SER A 146 20.84 1.62 2.57
C SER A 146 19.42 1.26 3.02
N VAL A 147 18.94 1.89 4.10
CA VAL A 147 17.58 1.68 4.59
C VAL A 147 16.56 2.10 3.51
N MET A 148 16.70 3.29 2.93
CA MET A 148 15.77 3.77 1.91
C MET A 148 15.77 2.94 0.62
N ALA A 149 16.91 2.34 0.26
CA ALA A 149 16.96 1.39 -0.85
C ALA A 149 16.12 0.13 -0.56
N ASP A 150 16.19 -0.38 0.66
CA ASP A 150 15.39 -1.54 1.09
C ASP A 150 13.89 -1.17 1.23
N VAL A 151 13.58 0.02 1.75
CA VAL A 151 12.22 0.57 1.84
C VAL A 151 11.57 0.66 0.46
N ASN A 152 12.27 1.24 -0.52
CA ASN A 152 11.75 1.37 -1.88
C ASN A 152 11.43 0.02 -2.52
N LYS A 153 12.30 -0.99 -2.33
CA LYS A 153 12.06 -2.34 -2.84
C LYS A 153 10.83 -2.99 -2.18
N ALA A 154 10.73 -2.90 -0.86
CA ALA A 154 9.61 -3.46 -0.12
C ALA A 154 8.29 -2.74 -0.49
N ALA A 155 8.29 -1.40 -0.55
CA ALA A 155 7.13 -0.61 -0.94
C ALA A 155 6.65 -0.93 -2.35
N ASN A 156 7.55 -1.08 -3.32
CA ASN A 156 7.19 -1.44 -4.68
C ASN A 156 6.48 -2.80 -4.74
N MET A 157 6.97 -3.81 -4.02
CA MET A 157 6.30 -5.12 -3.95
C MET A 157 4.88 -5.02 -3.41
N VAL A 158 4.65 -4.19 -2.39
CA VAL A 158 3.31 -3.99 -1.82
C VAL A 158 2.42 -3.23 -2.79
N LEU A 159 2.91 -2.12 -3.36
CA LEU A 159 2.14 -1.27 -4.25
C LEU A 159 1.75 -1.99 -5.55
N GLU A 160 2.62 -2.83 -6.12
CA GLU A 160 2.28 -3.69 -7.25
C GLU A 160 1.07 -4.58 -6.95
N LYS A 161 1.04 -5.19 -5.75
CA LYS A 161 -0.10 -6.02 -5.34
C LYS A 161 -1.37 -5.20 -5.04
N VAL A 162 -1.23 -4.01 -4.50
CA VAL A 162 -2.35 -3.07 -4.31
C VAL A 162 -2.93 -2.65 -5.66
N ASP A 163 -2.10 -2.37 -6.64
CA ASP A 163 -2.53 -2.00 -7.99
C ASP A 163 -3.25 -3.14 -8.70
N GLU A 164 -2.79 -4.39 -8.54
CA GLU A 164 -3.51 -5.58 -9.01
C GLU A 164 -4.94 -5.63 -8.42
N GLN A 165 -5.12 -5.34 -7.13
CA GLN A 165 -6.44 -5.32 -6.50
C GLN A 165 -7.30 -4.16 -6.98
N ASN A 166 -6.73 -2.97 -7.18
CA ASN A 166 -7.44 -1.82 -7.73
C ASN A 166 -7.94 -2.09 -9.15
N LEU A 167 -7.12 -2.73 -9.99
CA LEU A 167 -7.54 -3.16 -11.33
C LEU A 167 -8.70 -4.14 -11.25
N ALA A 168 -8.60 -5.17 -10.41
CA ALA A 168 -9.66 -6.15 -10.24
C ALA A 168 -10.98 -5.54 -9.71
N LEU A 169 -10.92 -4.51 -8.89
CA LEU A 169 -12.10 -3.77 -8.41
C LEU A 169 -12.72 -2.91 -9.52
N SER A 170 -11.93 -2.46 -10.49
CA SER A 170 -12.42 -1.66 -11.63
C SER A 170 -13.01 -2.50 -12.77
N GLU A 171 -12.59 -3.76 -12.91
CA GLU A 171 -13.06 -4.67 -13.98
C GLU A 171 -14.58 -4.92 -13.98
N PRO A 172 -15.26 -5.17 -12.86
CA PRO A 172 -16.72 -5.39 -12.87
C PRO A 172 -17.50 -4.17 -13.36
N ALA A 173 -17.05 -2.96 -13.01
CA ALA A 173 -17.67 -1.72 -13.48
C ALA A 173 -17.46 -1.51 -14.99
N MET A 174 -16.35 -2.02 -15.56
CA MET A 174 -16.11 -2.04 -16.99
C MET A 174 -16.92 -3.12 -17.70
N LEU A 175 -17.05 -4.31 -17.12
CA LEU A 175 -17.83 -5.43 -17.69
C LEU A 175 -19.33 -5.15 -17.71
N GLU A 176 -19.89 -4.55 -16.66
CA GLU A 176 -21.29 -4.12 -16.65
C GLU A 176 -21.58 -3.00 -17.66
N LYS A 177 -20.66 -2.04 -17.83
CA LYS A 177 -20.75 -1.00 -18.85
C LYS A 177 -20.60 -1.55 -20.27
N ASN A 178 -19.81 -2.60 -20.48
CA ASN A 178 -19.62 -3.23 -21.79
C ASN A 178 -20.77 -4.16 -22.20
N ARG A 179 -21.59 -4.64 -21.25
CA ARG A 179 -22.82 -5.40 -21.55
C ARG A 179 -23.95 -4.53 -22.10
N SER A 180 -23.93 -3.23 -21.89
CA SER A 180 -24.91 -2.30 -22.46
C SER A 180 -24.30 -1.45 -23.56
N LYS A 181 -24.31 -2.00 -24.79
CA LYS A 181 -24.21 -1.28 -26.10
C LYS A 181 -23.20 -0.13 -26.18
N SER A 182 -22.17 -0.32 -27.01
CA SER A 182 -21.22 0.69 -27.51
C SER A 182 -20.32 1.35 -26.45
N MET A 183 -19.04 1.35 -26.73
CA MET A 183 -18.03 2.01 -25.89
C MET A 183 -18.48 3.41 -25.47
N PRO A 184 -18.39 3.78 -24.17
CA PRO A 184 -18.89 5.07 -23.68
C PRO A 184 -17.99 6.25 -24.06
N PHE A 185 -16.92 6.00 -24.81
CA PHE A 185 -15.92 6.99 -25.20
C PHE A 185 -15.34 6.67 -26.58
N GLU A 186 -14.90 7.69 -27.26
CA GLU A 186 -14.16 7.64 -28.51
C GLU A 186 -12.71 8.04 -28.24
N MET A 187 -11.74 7.26 -28.69
CA MET A 187 -10.33 7.62 -28.59
C MET A 187 -10.02 8.75 -29.57
N VAL A 188 -9.52 9.86 -29.06
CA VAL A 188 -9.25 11.08 -29.84
C VAL A 188 -7.78 11.16 -30.23
N VAL A 189 -6.89 10.87 -29.26
CA VAL A 189 -5.43 10.97 -29.46
C VAL A 189 -4.73 9.88 -28.70
N THR A 190 -3.67 9.33 -29.28
CA THR A 190 -2.70 8.46 -28.63
C THR A 190 -1.31 9.06 -28.77
N ALA A 191 -0.58 9.21 -27.67
CA ALA A 191 0.78 9.68 -27.67
C ALA A 191 1.74 8.59 -27.20
N GLU A 192 2.83 8.39 -27.94
CA GLU A 192 3.84 7.37 -27.66
C GLU A 192 5.16 7.95 -27.12
N GLU A 193 5.22 9.28 -26.88
CA GLU A 193 6.44 9.99 -26.49
C GLU A 193 6.68 9.93 -24.99
N ALA A 194 7.97 9.83 -24.59
CA ALA A 194 8.41 9.92 -23.22
C ALA A 194 8.15 11.34 -22.62
N PRO A 195 7.87 11.51 -21.32
CA PRO A 195 7.91 10.49 -20.26
C PRO A 195 6.63 9.64 -20.12
N PHE A 196 5.57 10.03 -20.79
CA PHE A 196 4.30 9.31 -20.80
C PHE A 196 4.24 8.46 -22.07
N LYS A 197 4.35 7.15 -21.90
CA LYS A 197 4.08 6.19 -22.95
C LYS A 197 2.63 5.79 -22.91
N ASP A 198 2.06 5.50 -24.08
CA ASP A 198 0.70 5.03 -24.23
C ASP A 198 -0.35 5.97 -23.62
N ALA A 199 -0.10 7.28 -23.67
CA ALA A 199 -1.10 8.27 -23.28
C ALA A 199 -2.21 8.33 -24.34
N SER A 200 -3.45 8.21 -23.90
CA SER A 200 -4.63 8.26 -24.78
C SER A 200 -5.68 9.20 -24.22
N ILE A 201 -6.23 10.06 -25.07
CA ILE A 201 -7.33 10.96 -24.72
C ILE A 201 -8.62 10.38 -25.31
N PHE A 202 -9.63 10.28 -24.47
CA PHE A 202 -10.94 9.73 -24.83
C PHE A 202 -12.00 10.81 -24.64
N LYS A 203 -12.89 10.94 -25.64
CA LYS A 203 -14.09 11.77 -25.51
C LYS A 203 -15.23 10.92 -24.92
N LEU A 204 -15.74 11.36 -23.79
CA LEU A 204 -16.84 10.68 -23.11
C LEU A 204 -18.20 11.06 -23.74
N LYS A 205 -19.21 10.22 -23.59
CA LYS A 205 -20.56 10.47 -24.12
C LYS A 205 -21.23 11.74 -23.60
N ASN A 206 -20.84 12.20 -22.42
CA ASN A 206 -21.32 13.45 -21.83
C ASN A 206 -20.60 14.69 -22.39
N GLY A 207 -19.72 14.52 -23.37
CA GLY A 207 -18.95 15.62 -23.99
C GLY A 207 -17.67 16.00 -23.26
N SER A 208 -17.39 15.46 -22.09
CA SER A 208 -16.12 15.67 -21.38
C SER A 208 -15.00 14.76 -21.94
N TYR A 209 -13.79 14.98 -21.48
CA TYR A 209 -12.62 14.20 -21.88
C TYR A 209 -12.03 13.45 -20.70
N ALA A 210 -11.37 12.33 -20.97
CA ALA A 210 -10.59 11.58 -20.00
C ALA A 210 -9.25 11.19 -20.62
N VAL A 211 -8.22 11.16 -19.82
CA VAL A 211 -6.88 10.69 -20.20
C VAL A 211 -6.56 9.40 -19.46
N ARG A 212 -5.99 8.45 -20.19
CA ARG A 212 -5.30 7.29 -19.64
C ARG A 212 -3.85 7.37 -20.08
N ALA A 213 -2.93 7.14 -19.18
CA ALA A 213 -1.50 7.16 -19.47
C ALA A 213 -0.76 6.13 -18.62
N THR A 214 0.38 5.66 -19.13
CA THR A 214 1.36 4.92 -18.36
C THR A 214 2.58 5.81 -18.11
N TYR A 215 3.13 5.71 -16.90
CA TYR A 215 4.35 6.39 -16.52
C TYR A 215 5.37 5.35 -16.04
N ASN A 216 6.50 5.24 -16.74
CA ASN A 216 7.51 4.21 -16.46
C ASN A 216 6.94 2.77 -16.39
N GLY A 217 5.93 2.47 -17.22
CA GLY A 217 5.27 1.16 -17.26
C GLY A 217 4.15 0.97 -16.23
N ALA A 218 3.89 1.94 -15.34
CA ALA A 218 2.77 1.91 -14.42
C ALA A 218 1.53 2.59 -15.04
N ASP A 219 0.39 1.90 -15.06
CA ASP A 219 -0.88 2.49 -15.50
C ASP A 219 -1.37 3.51 -14.46
N LEU A 220 -1.49 4.76 -14.86
CA LEU A 220 -2.01 5.84 -14.02
C LEU A 220 -3.54 5.87 -13.92
N GLY A 221 -4.20 4.91 -14.59
CA GLY A 221 -5.64 4.86 -14.67
C GLY A 221 -6.23 5.94 -15.57
N MET A 222 -7.55 6.02 -15.60
CA MET A 222 -8.29 6.99 -16.41
C MET A 222 -8.74 8.16 -15.53
N LYS A 223 -8.31 9.38 -15.87
CA LYS A 223 -8.74 10.62 -15.18
C LYS A 223 -9.52 11.51 -16.13
N GLN A 224 -10.65 12.03 -15.65
CA GLN A 224 -11.40 13.05 -16.37
C GLN A 224 -10.62 14.37 -16.35
N ILE A 225 -10.54 15.03 -17.50
CA ILE A 225 -9.90 16.33 -17.68
C ILE A 225 -10.89 17.36 -18.21
N GLU A 226 -10.63 18.63 -17.94
CA GLU A 226 -11.43 19.71 -18.48
C GLU A 226 -11.16 19.90 -19.99
N ALA A 227 -12.17 20.39 -20.71
CA ALA A 227 -12.09 20.52 -22.16
C ALA A 227 -10.95 21.43 -22.65
N ASP A 228 -10.58 22.43 -21.85
CA ASP A 228 -9.51 23.37 -22.18
C ASP A 228 -8.11 22.74 -22.19
N VAL A 229 -7.93 21.67 -21.44
CA VAL A 229 -6.67 20.90 -21.39
C VAL A 229 -6.58 19.87 -22.51
N ALA A 230 -7.73 19.45 -23.07
CA ALA A 230 -7.79 18.49 -24.17
C ALA A 230 -7.45 19.07 -25.54
N ASN A 231 -7.37 20.39 -25.65
CA ASN A 231 -7.06 21.12 -26.88
C ASN A 231 -5.60 21.53 -27.03
N LEU A 232 -4.73 21.04 -26.13
CA LEU A 232 -3.26 21.19 -26.20
C LEU A 232 -2.63 20.00 -26.91
#